data_71442025ab8e402c3fd131fe71faa72e
#
_entry.id   71442025ab8e402c3fd131fe71faa72e
#
_cell.length_a   1.000
_cell.length_b   1.000
_cell.length_c   1.000
_cell.angle_alpha   90.00
_cell.angle_beta   90.00
_cell.angle_gamma   90.00
#
_symmetry.space_group_name_H-M   'P 1'
#
loop_
_entity.id
_entity.type
_entity.pdbx_description
1 polymer ?
#
loop_
_entity_poly.entity_id
_entity_poly.type
_entity_poly.pdbx_seq_one_letter_code
_entity_poly.pdbx_strand_id
1 'polypeptide(L)'
;MKAAEIAALLDEPACSHNAKEKSGCARPKPGATAGGCSFDGAQIALLPVADVAHIVHGPIACAGSSWDNRGTRSTGPTLYKTGMTTDLTEQDVIMGRGEKRLFHAIKQAIDDHAPAAVFVYATCVTALIGDDLVAVCKAAGTHFGLPVVPVDCAGFYGTKNLGNRIAGEAMLRYVIGTREPDPVSAHVQRGGVRVHDVSLIGEYNIAGEFWHVAPLFDELGLRILATLSGDARYRELQTMHRAEASMVVCAKALLNVARKIEERWGVPYFEGSFYGVADTSQALREFARLLDDPDLSARTEALIGREEAKIAAALAPWRERLRGRRVLLYTGGVKSWSVVAALQDLGMEVVATGTKKSTEEDKARIRELMGPDARMIEDGSPKALLSTYKEFGADILIAGGRNLYTALKARIPFLDINQEREFGYAGYDGMIELARQLALTMDSPVWAAVRQPAPWARSKAAGTPVVG
;
A
#
# COMPACT_ATOMS: atom_id res chain seq x y z
N MET A 1 -5.78 17.09 15.95
CA MET A 1 -5.85 16.01 16.96
C MET A 1 -5.29 16.49 18.29
N LYS A 2 -5.87 16.07 19.43
CA LYS A 2 -5.28 16.37 20.75
C LYS A 2 -4.07 15.47 20.99
N ALA A 3 -3.09 15.93 21.77
CA ALA A 3 -1.88 15.14 22.07
C ALA A 3 -2.20 13.73 22.64
N ALA A 4 -3.27 13.61 23.44
CA ALA A 4 -3.73 12.33 23.97
C ALA A 4 -4.25 11.38 22.87
N GLU A 5 -4.90 11.89 21.83
CA GLU A 5 -5.37 11.08 20.71
C GLU A 5 -4.19 10.56 19.86
N ILE A 6 -3.15 11.38 19.67
CA ILE A 6 -1.91 10.97 19.00
C ILE A 6 -1.18 9.92 19.82
N ALA A 7 -1.08 10.11 21.14
CA ALA A 7 -0.47 9.16 22.04
C ALA A 7 -1.19 7.80 21.99
N ALA A 8 -2.53 7.80 22.01
CA ALA A 8 -3.31 6.56 21.88
C ALA A 8 -3.05 5.83 20.58
N LEU A 9 -2.95 6.53 19.44
CA LEU A 9 -2.63 5.93 18.14
C LEU A 9 -1.18 5.42 18.04
N LEU A 10 -0.25 6.03 18.77
CA LEU A 10 1.14 5.55 18.88
C LEU A 10 1.23 4.29 19.73
N ASP A 11 0.44 4.21 20.80
CA ASP A 11 0.41 3.08 21.71
C ASP A 11 -0.45 1.92 21.21
N GLU A 12 -1.24 2.11 20.15
CA GLU A 12 -2.03 1.04 19.56
C GLU A 12 -1.12 -0.05 18.98
N PRO A 13 -1.19 -1.29 19.50
CA PRO A 13 -0.32 -2.35 19.06
C PRO A 13 -0.67 -2.78 17.63
N ALA A 14 0.34 -2.90 16.78
CA ALA A 14 0.16 -3.53 15.46
C ALA A 14 0.03 -5.05 15.58
N CYS A 15 0.49 -5.64 16.69
CA CYS A 15 0.38 -7.07 17.01
C CYS A 15 0.37 -7.29 18.51
N SER A 16 0.01 -8.50 18.95
CA SER A 16 -0.06 -8.88 20.37
C SER A 16 1.29 -8.76 21.10
N HIS A 17 2.39 -8.92 20.38
CA HIS A 17 3.74 -8.76 20.93
C HIS A 17 4.02 -7.29 21.30
N ASN A 18 3.69 -6.35 20.42
CA ASN A 18 3.87 -4.92 20.69
C ASN A 18 2.96 -4.39 21.80
N ALA A 19 1.89 -5.11 22.15
CA ALA A 19 1.05 -4.77 23.30
C ALA A 19 1.74 -5.00 24.65
N LYS A 20 2.66 -5.96 24.69
CA LYS A 20 3.37 -6.37 25.93
C LYS A 20 4.69 -5.63 26.13
N GLU A 21 5.38 -5.34 25.05
CA GLU A 21 6.67 -4.63 25.07
C GLU A 21 6.50 -3.20 24.58
N LYS A 22 6.52 -2.24 25.50
CA LYS A 22 6.60 -0.79 25.19
C LYS A 22 7.98 -0.39 24.63
N SER A 23 8.81 -1.33 24.20
CA SER A 23 10.06 -1.04 23.51
C SER A 23 9.71 -0.49 22.13
N GLY A 24 9.58 0.83 22.04
CA GLY A 24 9.33 1.53 20.78
C GLY A 24 10.29 1.08 19.69
N CYS A 25 9.90 1.27 18.44
CA CYS A 25 10.74 1.02 17.28
C CYS A 25 12.15 1.58 17.54
N ALA A 26 13.18 0.77 17.35
CA ALA A 26 14.56 1.21 17.49
C ALA A 26 14.79 2.52 16.71
N ARG A 27 15.45 3.50 17.34
CA ARG A 27 15.76 4.77 16.69
C ARG A 27 16.53 4.50 15.41
N PRO A 28 16.23 5.21 14.29
CA PRO A 28 16.98 5.03 13.06
C PRO A 28 18.46 5.22 13.30
N LYS A 29 19.28 4.26 12.85
CA LYS A 29 20.74 4.40 12.85
C LYS A 29 21.16 5.45 11.82
N PRO A 30 22.30 6.14 11.99
CA PRO A 30 22.84 7.03 10.98
C PRO A 30 22.89 6.34 9.61
N GLY A 31 22.37 7.00 8.57
CA GLY A 31 22.27 6.44 7.22
C GLY A 31 21.03 5.60 6.94
N ALA A 32 20.19 5.30 7.94
CA ALA A 32 18.88 4.69 7.71
C ALA A 32 17.88 5.75 7.25
N THR A 33 17.11 5.45 6.19
CA THR A 33 16.03 6.34 5.76
C THR A 33 14.86 6.29 6.76
N ALA A 34 14.36 7.45 7.16
CA ALA A 34 13.22 7.55 8.09
C ALA A 34 11.89 7.03 7.50
N GLY A 35 11.79 6.96 6.20
CA GLY A 35 10.65 6.36 5.51
C GLY A 35 9.43 7.25 5.27
N GLY A 36 9.52 8.56 5.47
CA GLY A 36 8.41 9.52 5.33
C GLY A 36 7.76 9.88 6.66
N CYS A 37 7.03 10.99 6.69
CA CYS A 37 6.37 11.54 7.86
C CYS A 37 4.88 11.15 7.93
N SER A 38 4.19 11.55 8.98
CA SER A 38 2.74 11.29 9.15
C SER A 38 1.88 11.92 8.05
N PHE A 39 2.23 13.12 7.58
CA PHE A 39 1.56 13.73 6.43
C PHE A 39 1.66 12.83 5.17
N ASP A 40 2.88 12.39 4.83
CA ASP A 40 3.09 11.49 3.69
C ASP A 40 2.31 10.16 3.85
N GLY A 41 2.27 9.61 5.06
CA GLY A 41 1.50 8.41 5.35
C GLY A 41 0.00 8.59 5.18
N ALA A 42 -0.56 9.70 5.63
CA ALA A 42 -1.99 9.98 5.50
C ALA A 42 -2.40 10.17 4.02
N GLN A 43 -1.59 10.87 3.25
CA GLN A 43 -1.82 11.01 1.82
C GLN A 43 -1.75 9.67 1.08
N ILE A 44 -0.75 8.83 1.36
CA ILE A 44 -0.66 7.49 0.76
C ILE A 44 -1.92 6.69 1.00
N ALA A 45 -2.48 6.76 2.21
CA ALA A 45 -3.66 5.99 2.56
C ALA A 45 -4.94 6.48 1.84
N LEU A 46 -5.07 7.77 1.55
CA LEU A 46 -6.33 8.34 1.07
C LEU A 46 -6.29 8.84 -0.39
N LEU A 47 -5.11 9.12 -0.93
CA LEU A 47 -4.98 9.63 -2.30
C LEU A 47 -5.63 8.73 -3.37
N PRO A 48 -5.70 7.38 -3.19
CA PRO A 48 -6.40 6.51 -4.12
C PRO A 48 -7.93 6.64 -4.13
N VAL A 49 -8.54 7.42 -3.24
CA VAL A 49 -9.97 7.75 -3.32
C VAL A 49 -10.18 8.69 -4.50
N ALA A 50 -10.79 8.18 -5.56
CA ALA A 50 -10.64 8.75 -6.89
C ALA A 50 -11.57 9.92 -7.23
N ASP A 51 -12.72 10.03 -6.58
CA ASP A 51 -13.74 11.06 -6.86
C ASP A 51 -13.73 12.25 -5.90
N VAL A 52 -12.72 12.32 -5.00
CA VAL A 52 -12.54 13.44 -4.08
C VAL A 52 -11.40 14.36 -4.52
N ALA A 53 -11.46 15.62 -4.10
CA ALA A 53 -10.35 16.54 -4.24
C ALA A 53 -9.42 16.44 -3.03
N HIS A 54 -8.11 16.39 -3.27
CA HIS A 54 -7.10 16.27 -2.21
C HIS A 54 -6.29 17.55 -2.11
N ILE A 55 -6.45 18.30 -1.01
CA ILE A 55 -5.78 19.57 -0.78
C ILE A 55 -4.73 19.45 0.30
N VAL A 56 -3.49 19.75 -0.02
CA VAL A 56 -2.40 19.90 0.93
C VAL A 56 -2.42 21.31 1.50
N HIS A 57 -2.76 21.43 2.77
CA HIS A 57 -2.72 22.74 3.47
C HIS A 57 -1.31 23.00 4.01
N GLY A 58 -0.56 23.80 3.25
CA GLY A 58 0.85 24.12 3.56
C GLY A 58 1.63 24.58 2.35
N PRO A 59 2.97 24.57 2.44
CA PRO A 59 3.84 24.94 1.34
C PRO A 59 3.84 23.86 0.23
N ILE A 60 4.09 24.28 -1.01
CA ILE A 60 4.12 23.41 -2.18
C ILE A 60 5.10 22.23 -2.05
N ALA A 61 6.17 22.40 -1.29
CA ALA A 61 7.18 21.36 -1.08
C ALA A 61 6.59 20.07 -0.47
N CYS A 62 5.61 20.18 0.43
CA CYS A 62 4.93 19.01 0.98
C CYS A 62 4.09 18.28 -0.07
N ALA A 63 3.37 19.02 -0.91
CA ALA A 63 2.61 18.43 -2.01
C ALA A 63 3.54 17.74 -3.02
N GLY A 64 4.63 18.38 -3.45
CA GLY A 64 5.61 17.82 -4.38
C GLY A 64 6.27 16.55 -3.84
N SER A 65 6.68 16.56 -2.56
CA SER A 65 7.31 15.38 -1.93
C SER A 65 6.41 14.14 -1.90
N SER A 66 5.13 14.31 -1.75
CA SER A 66 4.18 13.19 -1.69
C SER A 66 3.66 12.75 -3.06
N TRP A 67 3.65 13.66 -4.04
CA TRP A 67 3.15 13.45 -5.38
C TRP A 67 3.96 12.42 -6.16
N ASP A 68 5.28 12.54 -6.15
CA ASP A 68 6.19 11.67 -6.91
C ASP A 68 6.20 10.20 -6.46
N ASN A 69 5.57 9.89 -5.32
CA ASN A 69 5.59 8.55 -4.75
C ASN A 69 4.28 7.77 -5.01
N ARG A 70 3.52 8.11 -6.03
CA ARG A 70 2.21 7.48 -6.30
C ARG A 70 2.19 6.75 -7.63
N GLY A 71 1.66 5.53 -7.61
CA GLY A 71 1.31 4.80 -8.81
C GLY A 71 0.17 5.53 -9.55
N THR A 72 0.31 5.69 -10.85
CA THR A 72 -0.67 6.40 -11.68
C THR A 72 -2.02 5.70 -11.80
N ARG A 73 -2.08 4.39 -11.48
CA ARG A 73 -3.29 3.56 -11.60
C ARG A 73 -4.14 3.50 -10.35
N SER A 74 -3.61 3.87 -9.19
CA SER A 74 -4.30 3.73 -7.91
C SER A 74 -5.66 4.45 -7.84
N THR A 75 -5.84 5.50 -8.62
CA THR A 75 -7.07 6.33 -8.67
C THR A 75 -7.98 6.01 -9.84
N GLY A 76 -7.71 4.96 -10.62
CA GLY A 76 -8.43 4.63 -11.83
C GLY A 76 -8.02 5.45 -13.06
N PRO A 77 -8.44 5.02 -14.26
CA PRO A 77 -7.98 5.60 -15.52
C PRO A 77 -8.58 6.96 -15.84
N THR A 78 -9.72 7.31 -15.25
CA THR A 78 -10.52 8.49 -15.65
C THR A 78 -10.69 9.53 -14.55
N LEU A 79 -10.36 9.20 -13.31
CA LEU A 79 -10.58 10.07 -12.15
C LEU A 79 -9.25 10.44 -11.53
N TYR A 80 -8.87 11.70 -11.66
CA TYR A 80 -7.61 12.21 -11.16
C TYR A 80 -7.79 13.65 -10.65
N LYS A 81 -7.98 13.81 -9.35
CA LYS A 81 -8.29 15.09 -8.69
C LYS A 81 -7.33 15.37 -7.54
N THR A 82 -6.04 15.31 -7.82
CA THR A 82 -5.00 15.40 -6.82
C THR A 82 -3.99 16.50 -7.14
N GLY A 83 -3.04 16.75 -6.24
CA GLY A 83 -1.96 17.71 -6.47
C GLY A 83 -2.31 19.15 -6.12
N MET A 84 -3.44 19.40 -5.45
CA MET A 84 -3.80 20.73 -4.99
C MET A 84 -3.09 21.09 -3.69
N THR A 85 -2.66 22.34 -3.58
CA THR A 85 -2.03 22.88 -2.37
C THR A 85 -2.50 24.30 -2.12
N THR A 86 -2.51 24.71 -0.87
CA THR A 86 -2.72 26.13 -0.54
C THR A 86 -1.50 26.98 -0.83
N ASP A 87 -0.35 26.36 -1.07
CA ASP A 87 0.93 27.00 -1.34
C ASP A 87 1.22 28.21 -0.42
N LEU A 88 1.19 27.94 0.89
CA LEU A 88 1.42 28.98 1.87
C LEU A 88 2.82 29.54 1.77
N THR A 89 2.90 30.86 1.54
CA THR A 89 4.14 31.62 1.55
C THR A 89 4.47 32.11 2.98
N GLU A 90 5.71 32.54 3.20
CA GLU A 90 6.12 33.17 4.46
C GLU A 90 5.25 34.40 4.80
N GLN A 91 4.85 35.19 3.78
CA GLN A 91 3.96 36.33 3.97
C GLN A 91 2.57 35.90 4.46
N ASP A 92 2.02 34.81 3.93
CA ASP A 92 0.72 34.29 4.38
C ASP A 92 0.79 33.85 5.83
N VAL A 93 1.89 33.22 6.24
CA VAL A 93 2.14 32.81 7.63
C VAL A 93 2.24 34.03 8.55
N ILE A 94 3.07 35.02 8.22
CA ILE A 94 3.25 36.23 9.01
C ILE A 94 1.94 37.03 9.15
N MET A 95 1.14 37.07 8.09
CA MET A 95 -0.12 37.84 8.06
C MET A 95 -1.33 37.05 8.57
N GLY A 96 -1.16 35.81 9.05
CA GLY A 96 -2.26 34.98 9.56
C GLY A 96 -3.31 34.65 8.48
N ARG A 97 -2.89 34.39 7.24
CA ARG A 97 -3.81 34.17 6.10
C ARG A 97 -4.08 32.70 5.81
N GLY A 98 -3.54 31.76 6.58
CA GLY A 98 -3.61 30.33 6.32
C GLY A 98 -5.05 29.83 6.14
N GLU A 99 -5.91 30.05 7.11
CA GLU A 99 -7.31 29.62 7.09
C GLU A 99 -8.10 30.22 5.90
N LYS A 100 -7.87 31.52 5.61
CA LYS A 100 -8.51 32.18 4.46
C LYS A 100 -8.06 31.56 3.14
N ARG A 101 -6.78 31.28 2.98
CA ARG A 101 -6.25 30.61 1.79
C ARG A 101 -6.81 29.19 1.65
N LEU A 102 -6.94 28.46 2.74
CA LEU A 102 -7.56 27.14 2.74
C LEU A 102 -9.01 27.20 2.26
N PHE A 103 -9.82 28.13 2.79
CA PHE A 103 -11.21 28.28 2.36
C PHE A 103 -11.32 28.59 0.85
N HIS A 104 -10.44 29.43 0.32
CA HIS A 104 -10.39 29.73 -1.10
C HIS A 104 -9.94 28.53 -1.94
N ALA A 105 -8.96 27.75 -1.48
CA ALA A 105 -8.51 26.54 -2.16
C ALA A 105 -9.61 25.48 -2.22
N ILE A 106 -10.38 25.31 -1.15
CA ILE A 106 -11.55 24.42 -1.13
C ILE A 106 -12.59 24.89 -2.15
N LYS A 107 -12.91 26.18 -2.18
CA LYS A 107 -13.82 26.73 -3.19
C LYS A 107 -13.34 26.45 -4.61
N GLN A 108 -12.08 26.75 -4.89
CA GLN A 108 -11.49 26.52 -6.22
C GLN A 108 -11.55 25.03 -6.61
N ALA A 109 -11.21 24.12 -5.69
CA ALA A 109 -11.28 22.69 -5.94
C ALA A 109 -12.69 22.21 -6.29
N ILE A 110 -13.71 22.79 -5.65
CA ILE A 110 -15.13 22.49 -5.92
C ILE A 110 -15.52 23.03 -7.29
N ASP A 111 -15.16 24.28 -7.60
CA ASP A 111 -15.52 24.93 -8.87
C ASP A 111 -14.85 24.24 -10.07
N ASP A 112 -13.56 23.85 -9.94
CA ASP A 112 -12.77 23.31 -11.05
C ASP A 112 -13.05 21.81 -11.29
N HIS A 113 -13.40 21.05 -10.25
CA HIS A 113 -13.41 19.57 -10.32
C HIS A 113 -14.76 18.93 -9.98
N ALA A 114 -15.72 19.65 -9.39
CA ALA A 114 -16.99 19.11 -8.91
C ALA A 114 -16.83 17.75 -8.18
N PRO A 115 -15.98 17.66 -7.12
CA PRO A 115 -15.67 16.42 -6.45
C PRO A 115 -16.85 15.93 -5.60
N ALA A 116 -16.87 14.63 -5.26
CA ALA A 116 -17.84 14.08 -4.31
C ALA A 116 -17.60 14.55 -2.86
N ALA A 117 -16.36 14.88 -2.52
CA ALA A 117 -15.94 15.43 -1.25
C ALA A 117 -14.56 16.11 -1.41
N VAL A 118 -14.11 16.82 -0.37
CA VAL A 118 -12.75 17.39 -0.31
C VAL A 118 -12.03 16.83 0.92
N PHE A 119 -10.82 16.29 0.72
CA PHE A 119 -9.94 15.90 1.82
C PHE A 119 -8.83 16.93 1.98
N VAL A 120 -8.67 17.45 3.19
CA VAL A 120 -7.67 18.48 3.50
C VAL A 120 -6.63 17.93 4.47
N TYR A 121 -5.38 17.95 4.06
CA TYR A 121 -4.26 17.42 4.84
C TYR A 121 -3.47 18.53 5.49
N ALA A 122 -3.38 18.52 6.82
CA ALA A 122 -2.51 19.44 7.55
C ALA A 122 -1.03 19.10 7.35
N THR A 123 -0.21 20.13 7.25
CA THR A 123 1.26 19.99 7.23
C THR A 123 1.89 20.50 8.52
N CYS A 124 3.22 20.39 8.64
CA CYS A 124 3.94 20.93 9.80
C CYS A 124 3.72 22.44 9.97
N VAL A 125 3.70 23.18 8.87
CA VAL A 125 3.58 24.65 8.91
C VAL A 125 2.25 25.06 9.50
N THR A 126 1.15 24.54 8.97
CA THR A 126 -0.20 24.91 9.38
C THR A 126 -0.53 24.49 10.81
N ALA A 127 -0.02 23.34 11.25
CA ALA A 127 -0.15 22.90 12.63
C ALA A 127 0.66 23.76 13.62
N LEU A 128 1.84 24.26 13.22
CA LEU A 128 2.68 25.13 14.07
C LEU A 128 2.14 26.54 14.19
N ILE A 129 1.56 27.09 13.13
CA ILE A 129 0.95 28.44 13.18
C ILE A 129 -0.43 28.44 13.84
N GLY A 130 -1.01 27.25 14.09
CA GLY A 130 -2.27 27.12 14.84
C GLY A 130 -3.52 27.32 13.98
N ASP A 131 -3.47 27.11 12.67
CA ASP A 131 -4.66 27.14 11.81
C ASP A 131 -5.70 26.12 12.29
N ASP A 132 -6.95 26.54 12.48
CA ASP A 132 -8.04 25.63 12.85
C ASP A 132 -8.61 24.91 11.62
N LEU A 133 -7.90 23.85 11.22
CA LEU A 133 -8.29 23.01 10.10
C LEU A 133 -9.74 22.51 10.21
N VAL A 134 -10.17 22.11 11.42
CA VAL A 134 -11.49 21.52 11.63
C VAL A 134 -12.58 22.58 11.46
N ALA A 135 -12.38 23.77 12.02
CA ALA A 135 -13.33 24.88 11.89
C ALA A 135 -13.49 25.31 10.42
N VAL A 136 -12.37 25.46 9.69
CA VAL A 136 -12.41 25.85 8.26
C VAL A 136 -13.12 24.79 7.43
N CYS A 137 -12.79 23.50 7.59
CA CYS A 137 -13.44 22.41 6.88
C CYS A 137 -14.94 22.34 7.17
N LYS A 138 -15.34 22.51 8.44
CA LYS A 138 -16.76 22.56 8.83
C LYS A 138 -17.49 23.73 8.21
N ALA A 139 -16.90 24.94 8.26
CA ALA A 139 -17.48 26.14 7.66
C ALA A 139 -17.64 26.00 6.15
N ALA A 140 -16.60 25.52 5.46
CA ALA A 140 -16.63 25.28 4.02
C ALA A 140 -17.67 24.20 3.65
N GLY A 141 -17.71 23.09 4.37
CA GLY A 141 -18.69 22.03 4.15
C GLY A 141 -20.14 22.53 4.28
N THR A 142 -20.43 23.36 5.29
CA THR A 142 -21.73 23.97 5.47
C THR A 142 -22.04 24.97 4.36
N HIS A 143 -21.06 25.78 3.96
CA HIS A 143 -21.25 26.84 2.95
C HIS A 143 -21.50 26.27 1.56
N PHE A 144 -20.76 25.22 1.16
CA PHE A 144 -20.85 24.64 -0.18
C PHE A 144 -21.81 23.45 -0.28
N GLY A 145 -22.34 22.96 0.86
CA GLY A 145 -23.20 21.77 0.87
C GLY A 145 -22.48 20.49 0.45
N LEU A 146 -21.15 20.43 0.63
CA LEU A 146 -20.30 19.32 0.22
C LEU A 146 -19.45 18.84 1.41
N PRO A 147 -19.27 17.53 1.60
CA PRO A 147 -18.40 17.02 2.66
C PRO A 147 -16.96 17.51 2.50
N VAL A 148 -16.40 18.13 3.54
CA VAL A 148 -15.00 18.54 3.62
C VAL A 148 -14.38 17.88 4.85
N VAL A 149 -13.45 16.95 4.63
CA VAL A 149 -12.89 16.07 5.65
C VAL A 149 -11.51 16.57 6.08
N PRO A 150 -11.35 17.01 7.33
CA PRO A 150 -10.05 17.38 7.87
C PRO A 150 -9.22 16.14 8.21
N VAL A 151 -7.97 16.10 7.75
CA VAL A 151 -6.97 15.08 8.07
C VAL A 151 -5.81 15.78 8.76
N ASP A 152 -5.85 15.81 10.08
CA ASP A 152 -4.83 16.47 10.91
C ASP A 152 -3.61 15.56 11.08
N CYS A 153 -2.69 15.62 10.13
CA CYS A 153 -1.58 14.69 9.96
C CYS A 153 -0.20 15.37 9.90
N ALA A 154 0.00 16.45 10.64
CA ALA A 154 1.26 17.20 10.63
C ALA A 154 2.48 16.27 10.73
N GLY A 155 3.47 16.51 9.88
CA GLY A 155 4.61 15.60 9.69
C GLY A 155 5.41 15.30 10.95
N PHE A 156 5.50 16.27 11.88
CA PHE A 156 6.21 16.09 13.14
C PHE A 156 5.48 15.22 14.18
N TYR A 157 4.21 14.83 13.94
CA TYR A 157 3.53 13.90 14.84
C TYR A 157 4.21 12.53 14.87
N GLY A 158 4.81 12.09 13.75
CA GLY A 158 5.52 10.83 13.72
C GLY A 158 5.80 10.29 12.33
N THR A 159 5.91 8.97 12.27
CA THR A 159 6.29 8.25 11.05
C THR A 159 5.10 8.09 10.08
N LYS A 160 5.41 7.63 8.87
CA LYS A 160 4.42 7.26 7.83
C LYS A 160 3.33 6.31 8.34
N ASN A 161 3.67 5.32 9.18
CA ASN A 161 2.67 4.39 9.72
C ASN A 161 1.65 5.10 10.64
N LEU A 162 2.09 6.09 11.42
CA LEU A 162 1.16 6.91 12.19
C LEU A 162 0.22 7.70 11.28
N GLY A 163 0.74 8.24 10.19
CA GLY A 163 -0.08 8.95 9.20
C GLY A 163 -1.18 8.07 8.59
N ASN A 164 -0.88 6.82 8.26
CA ASN A 164 -1.90 5.88 7.80
C ASN A 164 -3.02 5.69 8.86
N ARG A 165 -2.65 5.56 10.14
CA ARG A 165 -3.63 5.43 11.23
C ARG A 165 -4.47 6.69 11.41
N ILE A 166 -3.86 7.87 11.33
CA ILE A 166 -4.58 9.16 11.37
C ILE A 166 -5.59 9.24 10.22
N ALA A 167 -5.20 8.82 9.02
CA ALA A 167 -6.11 8.74 7.88
C ALA A 167 -7.29 7.81 8.15
N GLY A 168 -7.02 6.62 8.71
CA GLY A 168 -8.07 5.69 9.14
C GLY A 168 -9.02 6.28 10.17
N GLU A 169 -8.50 7.02 11.17
CA GLU A 169 -9.32 7.72 12.17
C GLU A 169 -10.19 8.81 11.53
N ALA A 170 -9.65 9.56 10.56
CA ALA A 170 -10.45 10.53 9.83
C ALA A 170 -11.60 9.87 9.08
N MET A 171 -11.36 8.70 8.43
CA MET A 171 -12.41 7.94 7.77
C MET A 171 -13.48 7.45 8.75
N LEU A 172 -13.09 6.88 9.89
CA LEU A 172 -14.01 6.40 10.94
C LEU A 172 -14.82 7.53 11.59
N ARG A 173 -14.27 8.73 11.66
CA ARG A 173 -14.92 9.88 12.30
C ARG A 173 -15.86 10.64 11.38
N TYR A 174 -15.52 10.76 10.10
CA TYR A 174 -16.22 11.68 9.20
C TYR A 174 -16.91 11.00 8.02
N VAL A 175 -16.56 9.75 7.70
CA VAL A 175 -17.00 9.10 6.45
C VAL A 175 -17.74 7.79 6.71
N ILE A 176 -17.08 6.80 7.30
CA ILE A 176 -17.65 5.45 7.48
C ILE A 176 -18.87 5.51 8.39
N GLY A 177 -19.99 4.90 7.93
CA GLY A 177 -21.24 4.86 8.69
C GLY A 177 -22.16 6.04 8.42
N THR A 178 -21.85 6.92 7.47
CA THR A 178 -22.68 8.10 7.15
C THR A 178 -23.69 7.86 6.03
N ARG A 179 -23.68 6.69 5.39
CA ARG A 179 -24.61 6.29 4.33
C ARG A 179 -24.86 4.78 4.35
N GLU A 180 -26.08 4.38 4.04
CA GLU A 180 -26.42 2.98 3.78
C GLU A 180 -26.03 2.59 2.34
N PRO A 181 -25.63 1.32 2.08
CA PRO A 181 -25.36 0.84 0.75
C PRO A 181 -26.63 0.82 -0.12
N ASP A 182 -26.43 1.01 -1.42
CA ASP A 182 -27.52 0.87 -2.36
C ASP A 182 -28.01 -0.59 -2.35
N PRO A 183 -29.34 -0.84 -2.46
CA PRO A 183 -29.86 -2.19 -2.52
C PRO A 183 -29.23 -3.03 -3.62
N VAL A 184 -29.04 -4.32 -3.38
CA VAL A 184 -28.56 -5.25 -4.41
C VAL A 184 -29.54 -5.24 -5.59
N SER A 185 -29.06 -4.85 -6.76
CA SER A 185 -29.92 -4.78 -7.94
C SER A 185 -30.38 -6.19 -8.35
N ALA A 186 -31.61 -6.29 -8.89
CA ALA A 186 -32.16 -7.56 -9.39
C ALA A 186 -31.27 -8.20 -10.51
N HIS A 187 -30.38 -7.44 -11.12
CA HIS A 187 -29.41 -7.93 -12.10
C HIS A 187 -28.27 -8.74 -11.46
N VAL A 188 -27.88 -8.43 -10.22
CA VAL A 188 -26.85 -9.17 -9.46
C VAL A 188 -27.42 -10.48 -8.90
N GLN A 189 -28.75 -10.55 -8.70
CA GLN A 189 -29.45 -11.75 -8.24
C GLN A 189 -29.81 -12.74 -9.36
N ARG A 190 -29.32 -12.54 -10.60
CA ARG A 190 -29.56 -13.47 -11.70
C ARG A 190 -28.96 -14.85 -11.40
N GLY A 191 -29.81 -15.83 -11.17
CA GLY A 191 -29.45 -17.22 -10.92
C GLY A 191 -29.70 -17.71 -9.49
N GLY A 192 -30.39 -16.93 -8.62
CA GLY A 192 -30.67 -17.33 -7.24
C GLY A 192 -29.48 -17.34 -6.29
N VAL A 193 -28.34 -16.78 -6.71
CA VAL A 193 -27.14 -16.66 -5.88
C VAL A 193 -27.34 -15.54 -4.86
N ARG A 194 -27.14 -15.86 -3.58
CA ARG A 194 -27.10 -14.86 -2.52
C ARG A 194 -25.86 -13.99 -2.72
N VAL A 195 -26.03 -12.67 -2.64
CA VAL A 195 -24.95 -11.69 -2.71
C VAL A 195 -24.56 -11.30 -1.30
N HIS A 196 -23.28 -11.36 -1.00
CA HIS A 196 -22.70 -10.94 0.26
C HIS A 196 -21.88 -9.66 0.08
N ASP A 197 -22.02 -8.75 1.02
CA ASP A 197 -21.31 -7.48 1.05
C ASP A 197 -20.00 -7.60 1.83
N VAL A 198 -18.89 -7.26 1.19
CA VAL A 198 -17.56 -7.33 1.79
C VAL A 198 -16.79 -6.03 1.60
N SER A 199 -15.70 -5.83 2.33
CA SER A 199 -14.80 -4.70 2.12
C SER A 199 -13.32 -5.10 2.22
N LEU A 200 -12.46 -4.34 1.53
CA LEU A 200 -11.01 -4.50 1.55
C LEU A 200 -10.36 -3.30 2.22
N ILE A 201 -9.50 -3.53 3.20
CA ILE A 201 -8.84 -2.48 3.98
C ILE A 201 -7.33 -2.55 3.74
N GLY A 202 -6.74 -1.44 3.28
CA GLY A 202 -5.31 -1.38 2.97
C GLY A 202 -4.93 -1.86 1.58
N GLU A 203 -5.90 -2.07 0.68
CA GLU A 203 -5.66 -2.25 -0.74
C GLU A 203 -5.63 -0.87 -1.43
N TYR A 204 -4.50 -0.53 -2.03
CA TYR A 204 -4.28 0.80 -2.60
C TYR A 204 -4.30 0.83 -4.12
N ASN A 205 -4.48 -0.30 -4.78
CA ASN A 205 -4.54 -0.43 -6.25
C ASN A 205 -3.38 0.28 -6.97
N ILE A 206 -2.18 0.22 -6.42
CA ILE A 206 -1.03 1.04 -6.87
C ILE A 206 -0.72 0.84 -8.35
N ALA A 207 -0.70 -0.40 -8.81
CA ALA A 207 -0.45 -0.75 -10.20
C ALA A 207 -1.62 -1.50 -10.85
N GLY A 208 -2.82 -1.37 -10.30
CA GLY A 208 -4.02 -2.03 -10.80
C GLY A 208 -4.28 -3.40 -10.17
N GLU A 209 -3.68 -3.71 -9.01
CA GLU A 209 -3.85 -5.01 -8.35
C GLU A 209 -5.31 -5.35 -8.07
N PHE A 210 -6.05 -4.39 -7.58
CA PHE A 210 -7.46 -4.57 -7.26
C PHE A 210 -8.28 -5.01 -8.49
N TRP A 211 -7.97 -4.47 -9.67
CA TRP A 211 -8.69 -4.82 -10.89
C TRP A 211 -8.43 -6.25 -11.38
N HIS A 212 -7.33 -6.88 -10.94
CA HIS A 212 -7.09 -8.31 -11.18
C HIS A 212 -7.88 -9.21 -10.24
N VAL A 213 -8.26 -8.70 -9.08
CA VAL A 213 -8.93 -9.47 -8.01
C VAL A 213 -10.46 -9.29 -8.04
N ALA A 214 -10.94 -8.08 -8.34
CA ALA A 214 -12.37 -7.76 -8.35
C ALA A 214 -13.24 -8.75 -9.17
N PRO A 215 -12.82 -9.22 -10.36
CA PRO A 215 -13.62 -10.19 -11.12
C PRO A 215 -13.85 -11.52 -10.40
N LEU A 216 -12.92 -11.94 -9.53
CA LEU A 216 -13.07 -13.17 -8.73
C LEU A 216 -14.19 -13.01 -7.71
N PHE A 217 -14.30 -11.83 -7.11
CA PHE A 217 -15.38 -11.50 -6.18
C PHE A 217 -16.73 -11.44 -6.89
N ASP A 218 -16.78 -10.79 -8.05
CA ASP A 218 -18.02 -10.70 -8.84
C ASP A 218 -18.55 -12.09 -9.20
N GLU A 219 -17.67 -13.01 -9.62
CA GLU A 219 -18.05 -14.38 -9.98
C GLU A 219 -18.56 -15.17 -8.77
N LEU A 220 -18.02 -14.93 -7.58
CA LEU A 220 -18.49 -15.56 -6.35
C LEU A 220 -19.80 -14.98 -5.81
N GLY A 221 -20.26 -13.84 -6.33
CA GLY A 221 -21.39 -13.11 -5.77
C GLY A 221 -21.01 -12.33 -4.50
N LEU A 222 -19.75 -11.93 -4.39
CA LEU A 222 -19.26 -11.06 -3.33
C LEU A 222 -19.22 -9.61 -3.85
N ARG A 223 -20.12 -8.76 -3.35
CA ARG A 223 -20.12 -7.34 -3.68
C ARG A 223 -19.11 -6.59 -2.80
N ILE A 224 -18.09 -6.02 -3.39
CA ILE A 224 -17.16 -5.17 -2.68
C ILE A 224 -17.81 -3.80 -2.46
N LEU A 225 -18.22 -3.50 -1.23
CA LEU A 225 -18.81 -2.20 -0.87
C LEU A 225 -17.79 -1.07 -1.04
N ALA A 226 -16.58 -1.29 -0.59
CA ALA A 226 -15.46 -0.37 -0.79
C ALA A 226 -14.11 -1.06 -0.63
N THR A 227 -13.13 -0.49 -1.31
CA THR A 227 -11.71 -0.67 -0.98
C THR A 227 -11.25 0.55 -0.20
N LEU A 228 -10.60 0.40 0.94
CA LEU A 228 -9.93 1.51 1.59
C LEU A 228 -8.42 1.36 1.29
N SER A 229 -7.94 2.06 0.23
CA SER A 229 -8.61 3.12 -0.51
C SER A 229 -8.47 3.00 -2.04
N GLY A 230 -7.96 1.88 -2.58
CA GLY A 230 -7.60 1.76 -3.99
C GLY A 230 -8.81 1.88 -4.93
N ASP A 231 -8.82 2.87 -5.79
CA ASP A 231 -9.89 3.18 -6.74
C ASP A 231 -11.28 3.34 -6.11
N ALA A 232 -11.32 3.71 -4.82
CA ALA A 232 -12.56 3.89 -4.08
C ALA A 232 -13.29 5.17 -4.47
N ARG A 233 -14.59 5.18 -4.20
CA ARG A 233 -15.45 6.35 -4.29
C ARG A 233 -15.89 6.78 -2.89
N TYR A 234 -16.04 8.08 -2.68
CA TYR A 234 -16.46 8.62 -1.39
C TYR A 234 -17.72 7.94 -0.85
N ARG A 235 -18.74 7.82 -1.71
CA ARG A 235 -20.01 7.17 -1.34
C ARG A 235 -19.87 5.70 -0.95
N GLU A 236 -18.90 4.98 -1.50
CA GLU A 236 -18.61 3.59 -1.18
C GLU A 236 -18.01 3.48 0.21
N LEU A 237 -17.01 4.31 0.51
CA LEU A 237 -16.38 4.37 1.83
C LEU A 237 -17.38 4.64 2.95
N GLN A 238 -18.42 5.44 2.68
CA GLN A 238 -19.49 5.71 3.65
C GLN A 238 -20.22 4.45 4.09
N THR A 239 -20.29 3.41 3.25
CA THR A 239 -21.08 2.20 3.44
C THR A 239 -20.33 1.03 4.09
N MET A 240 -19.01 1.13 4.28
CA MET A 240 -18.15 0.03 4.77
C MET A 240 -18.64 -0.63 6.07
N HIS A 241 -19.36 0.09 6.91
CA HIS A 241 -19.93 -0.41 8.17
C HIS A 241 -21.02 -1.48 7.98
N ARG A 242 -21.47 -1.70 6.77
CA ARG A 242 -22.48 -2.70 6.40
C ARG A 242 -21.89 -3.94 5.73
N ALA A 243 -20.58 -4.02 5.60
CA ALA A 243 -19.96 -5.25 5.13
C ALA A 243 -20.26 -6.41 6.10
N GLU A 244 -20.46 -7.60 5.56
CA GLU A 244 -20.65 -8.84 6.34
C GLU A 244 -19.28 -9.40 6.78
N ALA A 245 -18.22 -9.11 6.03
CA ALA A 245 -16.83 -9.43 6.38
C ALA A 245 -15.85 -8.45 5.73
N SER A 246 -14.69 -8.27 6.34
CA SER A 246 -13.61 -7.43 5.82
C SER A 246 -12.28 -8.18 5.77
N MET A 247 -11.46 -7.88 4.78
CA MET A 247 -10.08 -8.34 4.70
C MET A 247 -9.10 -7.18 4.85
N VAL A 248 -8.09 -7.34 5.68
CA VAL A 248 -6.98 -6.38 5.84
C VAL A 248 -5.79 -6.85 5.02
N VAL A 249 -5.45 -6.09 3.97
CA VAL A 249 -4.31 -6.40 3.08
C VAL A 249 -2.99 -5.86 3.62
N CYS A 250 -3.05 -4.80 4.42
CA CYS A 250 -1.86 -4.17 5.01
C CYS A 250 -2.06 -3.97 6.52
N ALA A 251 -1.72 -5.00 7.30
CA ALA A 251 -1.95 -5.07 8.74
C ALA A 251 -1.40 -3.85 9.52
N LYS A 252 -0.21 -3.37 9.19
CA LYS A 252 0.43 -2.27 9.94
C LYS A 252 -0.13 -0.89 9.62
N ALA A 253 -0.83 -0.74 8.50
CA ALA A 253 -1.29 0.57 8.04
C ALA A 253 -2.67 0.95 8.59
N LEU A 254 -3.66 0.07 8.43
CA LEU A 254 -5.07 0.37 8.66
C LEU A 254 -5.79 -0.67 9.53
N LEU A 255 -5.06 -1.50 10.27
CA LEU A 255 -5.64 -2.49 11.19
C LEU A 255 -6.55 -1.84 12.24
N ASN A 256 -6.23 -0.61 12.68
CA ASN A 256 -7.08 0.16 13.58
C ASN A 256 -8.48 0.39 13.00
N VAL A 257 -8.60 0.55 11.68
CA VAL A 257 -9.91 0.73 11.03
C VAL A 257 -10.73 -0.55 11.12
N ALA A 258 -10.14 -1.69 10.77
CA ALA A 258 -10.82 -2.99 10.86
C ALA A 258 -11.30 -3.29 12.28
N ARG A 259 -10.43 -3.13 13.28
CA ARG A 259 -10.78 -3.33 14.70
C ARG A 259 -11.94 -2.45 15.14
N LYS A 260 -11.93 -1.16 14.77
CA LYS A 260 -13.00 -0.25 15.14
C LYS A 260 -14.30 -0.47 14.38
N ILE A 261 -14.22 -0.96 13.15
CA ILE A 261 -15.41 -1.40 12.40
C ILE A 261 -16.02 -2.64 13.08
N GLU A 262 -15.21 -3.61 13.47
CA GLU A 262 -15.66 -4.78 14.23
C GLU A 262 -16.25 -4.37 15.59
N GLU A 263 -15.55 -3.53 16.36
CA GLU A 263 -16.00 -3.04 17.67
C GLU A 263 -17.33 -2.26 17.58
N ARG A 264 -17.50 -1.41 16.57
CA ARG A 264 -18.68 -0.54 16.47
C ARG A 264 -19.89 -1.19 15.80
N TRP A 265 -19.66 -2.05 14.82
CA TRP A 265 -20.72 -2.59 13.95
C TRP A 265 -20.72 -4.11 13.85
N GLY A 266 -19.78 -4.79 14.53
CA GLY A 266 -19.73 -6.26 14.56
C GLY A 266 -19.25 -6.91 13.26
N VAL A 267 -18.62 -6.16 12.35
CA VAL A 267 -18.11 -6.70 11.08
C VAL A 267 -16.79 -7.47 11.34
N PRO A 268 -16.79 -8.79 11.19
CA PRO A 268 -15.58 -9.59 11.39
C PRO A 268 -14.53 -9.28 10.31
N TYR A 269 -13.26 -9.44 10.67
CA TYR A 269 -12.18 -9.25 9.71
C TYR A 269 -11.10 -10.34 9.85
N PHE A 270 -10.32 -10.48 8.79
CA PHE A 270 -9.10 -11.29 8.79
C PHE A 270 -7.97 -10.57 8.04
N GLU A 271 -6.73 -10.97 8.31
CA GLU A 271 -5.56 -10.51 7.58
C GLU A 271 -5.26 -11.48 6.43
N GLY A 272 -5.11 -10.97 5.22
CA GLY A 272 -4.89 -11.79 4.03
C GLY A 272 -4.05 -11.11 2.97
N SER A 273 -3.74 -11.85 1.92
CA SER A 273 -2.96 -11.39 0.79
C SER A 273 -3.50 -11.95 -0.52
N PHE A 274 -3.33 -11.18 -1.59
CA PHE A 274 -3.56 -11.66 -2.96
C PHE A 274 -2.25 -11.88 -3.72
N TYR A 275 -1.10 -11.89 -3.03
CA TYR A 275 0.19 -12.19 -3.63
C TYR A 275 0.48 -13.70 -3.54
N GLY A 276 0.68 -14.33 -4.70
CA GLY A 276 0.83 -15.78 -4.80
C GLY A 276 -0.48 -16.53 -5.00
N VAL A 277 -0.37 -17.73 -5.56
CA VAL A 277 -1.53 -18.59 -5.87
C VAL A 277 -2.19 -19.06 -4.58
N ALA A 278 -1.41 -19.61 -3.66
CA ALA A 278 -1.90 -20.16 -2.40
C ALA A 278 -2.58 -19.09 -1.52
N ASP A 279 -1.98 -17.91 -1.39
CA ASP A 279 -2.54 -16.83 -0.55
C ASP A 279 -3.82 -16.23 -1.17
N THR A 280 -3.88 -16.12 -2.51
CA THR A 280 -5.11 -15.71 -3.20
C THR A 280 -6.25 -16.70 -2.95
N SER A 281 -5.98 -18.00 -3.11
CA SER A 281 -6.97 -19.06 -2.82
C SER A 281 -7.40 -19.05 -1.37
N GLN A 282 -6.46 -18.89 -0.44
CA GLN A 282 -6.75 -18.84 1.00
C GLN A 282 -7.62 -17.61 1.36
N ALA A 283 -7.35 -16.44 0.77
CA ALA A 283 -8.16 -15.25 1.01
C ALA A 283 -9.63 -15.45 0.59
N LEU A 284 -9.87 -16.08 -0.55
CA LEU A 284 -11.23 -16.42 -1.00
C LEU A 284 -11.91 -17.42 -0.06
N ARG A 285 -11.18 -18.44 0.41
CA ARG A 285 -11.68 -19.42 1.40
C ARG A 285 -12.05 -18.77 2.73
N GLU A 286 -11.24 -17.81 3.20
CA GLU A 286 -11.54 -17.11 4.46
C GLU A 286 -12.80 -16.25 4.36
N PHE A 287 -13.06 -15.61 3.24
CA PHE A 287 -14.35 -14.94 3.01
C PHE A 287 -15.50 -15.94 3.07
N ALA A 288 -15.42 -17.06 2.34
CA ALA A 288 -16.46 -18.08 2.35
C ALA A 288 -16.70 -18.64 3.76
N ARG A 289 -15.65 -18.88 4.53
CA ARG A 289 -15.71 -19.35 5.91
C ARG A 289 -16.39 -18.34 6.85
N LEU A 290 -16.04 -17.05 6.75
CA LEU A 290 -16.60 -15.99 7.60
C LEU A 290 -18.08 -15.72 7.30
N LEU A 291 -18.45 -15.83 6.03
CA LEU A 291 -19.82 -15.59 5.57
C LEU A 291 -20.76 -16.79 5.81
N ASP A 292 -20.21 -17.95 6.19
CA ASP A 292 -20.92 -19.18 6.59
C ASP A 292 -22.06 -19.58 5.62
N ASP A 293 -21.76 -19.50 4.30
CA ASP A 293 -22.67 -19.89 3.22
C ASP A 293 -22.10 -21.13 2.50
N PRO A 294 -22.77 -22.31 2.63
CA PRO A 294 -22.31 -23.54 1.98
C PRO A 294 -22.27 -23.45 0.45
N ASP A 295 -23.20 -22.73 -0.17
CA ASP A 295 -23.23 -22.55 -1.62
C ASP A 295 -22.08 -21.66 -2.08
N LEU A 296 -21.75 -20.62 -1.33
CA LEU A 296 -20.58 -19.80 -1.57
C LEU A 296 -19.29 -20.63 -1.42
N SER A 297 -19.20 -21.45 -0.37
CA SER A 297 -18.06 -22.33 -0.16
C SER A 297 -17.82 -23.28 -1.33
N ALA A 298 -18.88 -23.90 -1.84
CA ALA A 298 -18.81 -24.78 -3.01
C ALA A 298 -18.37 -24.02 -4.27
N ARG A 299 -18.93 -22.84 -4.52
CA ARG A 299 -18.52 -21.99 -5.66
C ARG A 299 -17.07 -21.55 -5.52
N THR A 300 -16.63 -21.22 -4.32
CA THR A 300 -15.25 -20.79 -4.04
C THR A 300 -14.27 -21.92 -4.39
N GLU A 301 -14.50 -23.15 -3.95
CA GLU A 301 -13.60 -24.26 -4.29
C GLU A 301 -13.62 -24.59 -5.79
N ALA A 302 -14.77 -24.48 -6.46
CA ALA A 302 -14.85 -24.67 -7.91
C ALA A 302 -14.05 -23.60 -8.69
N LEU A 303 -14.17 -22.33 -8.29
CA LEU A 303 -13.41 -21.22 -8.85
C LEU A 303 -11.92 -21.43 -8.63
N ILE A 304 -11.50 -21.72 -7.41
CA ILE A 304 -10.09 -21.96 -7.05
C ILE A 304 -9.51 -23.09 -7.90
N GLY A 305 -10.18 -24.25 -7.95
CA GLY A 305 -9.68 -25.40 -8.72
C GLY A 305 -9.52 -25.08 -10.21
N ARG A 306 -10.43 -24.30 -10.79
CA ARG A 306 -10.32 -23.85 -12.18
C ARG A 306 -9.16 -22.89 -12.40
N GLU A 307 -9.03 -21.86 -11.55
CA GLU A 307 -7.98 -20.85 -11.68
C GLU A 307 -6.59 -21.44 -11.39
N GLU A 308 -6.46 -22.27 -10.37
CA GLU A 308 -5.19 -22.96 -10.07
C GLU A 308 -4.72 -23.87 -11.23
N ALA A 309 -5.64 -24.60 -11.87
CA ALA A 309 -5.31 -25.41 -13.04
C ALA A 309 -4.86 -24.55 -14.24
N LYS A 310 -5.58 -23.45 -14.51
CA LYS A 310 -5.21 -22.47 -15.56
C LYS A 310 -3.83 -21.88 -15.31
N ILE A 311 -3.57 -21.44 -14.08
CA ILE A 311 -2.32 -20.79 -13.71
C ILE A 311 -1.15 -21.77 -13.69
N ALA A 312 -1.35 -23.01 -13.25
CA ALA A 312 -0.29 -24.01 -13.26
C ALA A 312 0.30 -24.23 -14.67
N ALA A 313 -0.57 -24.28 -15.69
CA ALA A 313 -0.15 -24.37 -17.08
C ALA A 313 0.58 -23.11 -17.57
N ALA A 314 0.06 -21.92 -17.24
CA ALA A 314 0.64 -20.65 -17.65
C ALA A 314 1.99 -20.35 -16.97
N LEU A 315 2.19 -20.81 -15.74
CA LEU A 315 3.45 -20.63 -15.00
C LEU A 315 4.54 -21.65 -15.36
N ALA A 316 4.21 -22.79 -15.96
CA ALA A 316 5.17 -23.85 -16.25
C ALA A 316 6.44 -23.36 -16.95
N PRO A 317 6.38 -22.58 -18.07
CA PRO A 317 7.57 -22.11 -18.76
C PRO A 317 8.38 -21.09 -17.93
N TRP A 318 7.73 -20.34 -17.07
CA TRP A 318 8.41 -19.39 -16.19
C TRP A 318 9.09 -20.08 -15.01
N ARG A 319 8.44 -21.10 -14.43
CA ARG A 319 9.02 -21.93 -13.37
C ARG A 319 10.31 -22.60 -13.82
N GLU A 320 10.39 -23.08 -15.06
CA GLU A 320 11.61 -23.66 -15.62
C GLU A 320 12.78 -22.67 -15.62
N ARG A 321 12.50 -21.41 -16.02
CA ARG A 321 13.51 -20.33 -16.07
C ARG A 321 13.91 -19.79 -14.68
N LEU A 322 12.99 -19.82 -13.73
CA LEU A 322 13.16 -19.20 -12.41
C LEU A 322 13.63 -20.18 -11.33
N ARG A 323 13.50 -21.49 -11.59
CA ARG A 323 13.87 -22.55 -10.62
C ARG A 323 15.29 -22.39 -10.13
N GLY A 324 15.45 -22.40 -8.79
CA GLY A 324 16.75 -22.30 -8.13
C GLY A 324 17.40 -20.92 -8.20
N ARG A 325 16.76 -19.92 -8.82
CA ARG A 325 17.23 -18.52 -8.75
C ARG A 325 17.07 -18.01 -7.34
N ARG A 326 18.05 -17.25 -6.87
CA ARG A 326 18.18 -16.81 -5.50
C ARG A 326 17.77 -15.35 -5.34
N VAL A 327 16.89 -15.06 -4.38
CA VAL A 327 16.27 -13.76 -4.18
C VAL A 327 16.63 -13.17 -2.83
N LEU A 328 17.12 -11.93 -2.82
CA LEU A 328 17.11 -11.08 -1.65
C LEU A 328 15.84 -10.23 -1.68
N LEU A 329 14.92 -10.48 -0.76
CA LEU A 329 13.68 -9.71 -0.63
C LEU A 329 13.83 -8.66 0.49
N TYR A 330 13.59 -7.39 0.19
CA TYR A 330 13.57 -6.35 1.21
C TYR A 330 12.28 -5.54 1.16
N THR A 331 11.29 -6.02 1.87
CA THR A 331 9.99 -5.38 2.07
C THR A 331 9.56 -5.55 3.53
N GLY A 332 8.29 -5.39 3.87
CA GLY A 332 7.79 -5.58 5.24
C GLY A 332 6.26 -5.69 5.28
N GLY A 333 5.74 -6.03 6.46
CA GLY A 333 4.32 -6.34 6.65
C GLY A 333 3.91 -7.59 5.89
N VAL A 334 2.67 -7.68 5.46
CA VAL A 334 2.13 -8.82 4.69
C VAL A 334 3.02 -9.21 3.50
N LYS A 335 3.60 -8.25 2.80
CA LYS A 335 4.50 -8.54 1.67
C LYS A 335 5.81 -9.24 2.05
N SER A 336 6.22 -9.23 3.32
CA SER A 336 7.44 -9.92 3.75
C SER A 336 7.30 -11.44 3.77
N TRP A 337 6.10 -11.98 3.88
CA TRP A 337 5.83 -13.40 3.84
C TRP A 337 5.05 -13.83 2.59
N SER A 338 4.07 -13.04 2.13
CA SER A 338 3.27 -13.41 0.96
C SER A 338 4.10 -13.42 -0.33
N VAL A 339 5.02 -12.47 -0.49
CA VAL A 339 5.96 -12.49 -1.63
C VAL A 339 6.95 -13.66 -1.50
N VAL A 340 7.36 -14.04 -0.28
CA VAL A 340 8.16 -15.27 -0.07
C VAL A 340 7.40 -16.48 -0.60
N ALA A 341 6.13 -16.66 -0.22
CA ALA A 341 5.30 -17.76 -0.71
C ALA A 341 5.17 -17.74 -2.24
N ALA A 342 4.88 -16.57 -2.82
CA ALA A 342 4.78 -16.41 -4.27
C ALA A 342 6.07 -16.78 -5.02
N LEU A 343 7.24 -16.42 -4.48
CA LEU A 343 8.55 -16.77 -5.07
C LEU A 343 8.85 -18.27 -4.97
N GLN A 344 8.48 -18.89 -3.84
CA GLN A 344 8.58 -20.34 -3.64
C GLN A 344 7.68 -21.12 -4.62
N ASP A 345 6.47 -20.62 -4.91
CA ASP A 345 5.58 -21.15 -5.94
C ASP A 345 6.23 -21.17 -7.34
N LEU A 346 7.15 -20.24 -7.60
CA LEU A 346 7.94 -20.19 -8.83
C LEU A 346 9.21 -21.06 -8.79
N GLY A 347 9.47 -21.74 -7.68
CA GLY A 347 10.67 -22.57 -7.50
C GLY A 347 11.94 -21.75 -7.21
N MET A 348 11.80 -20.50 -6.79
CA MET A 348 12.92 -19.63 -6.41
C MET A 348 13.31 -19.84 -4.94
N GLU A 349 14.56 -19.56 -4.60
CA GLU A 349 15.10 -19.60 -3.25
C GLU A 349 15.14 -18.19 -2.67
N VAL A 350 14.36 -17.91 -1.62
CA VAL A 350 14.45 -16.64 -0.89
C VAL A 350 15.53 -16.75 0.17
N VAL A 351 16.68 -16.14 -0.06
CA VAL A 351 17.86 -16.23 0.83
C VAL A 351 17.76 -15.37 2.08
N ALA A 352 17.03 -14.27 2.00
CA ALA A 352 16.73 -13.43 3.15
C ALA A 352 15.53 -12.52 2.85
N THR A 353 14.79 -12.12 3.90
CA THR A 353 13.64 -11.21 3.77
C THR A 353 13.71 -10.06 4.78
N GLY A 354 13.23 -8.87 4.35
CA GLY A 354 13.15 -7.68 5.21
C GLY A 354 12.02 -7.77 6.21
N THR A 355 12.29 -7.42 7.48
CA THR A 355 11.27 -7.48 8.55
C THR A 355 11.12 -6.19 9.35
N LYS A 356 11.77 -5.10 8.94
CA LYS A 356 11.72 -3.80 9.65
C LYS A 356 10.30 -3.29 9.92
N LYS A 357 9.35 -3.63 9.05
CA LYS A 357 7.93 -3.23 9.16
C LYS A 357 6.99 -4.41 9.42
N SER A 358 7.53 -5.56 9.70
CA SER A 358 6.77 -6.78 10.00
C SER A 358 6.34 -6.82 11.46
N THR A 359 5.21 -7.44 11.71
CA THR A 359 4.73 -7.78 13.05
C THR A 359 5.38 -9.08 13.52
N GLU A 360 5.16 -9.50 14.75
CA GLU A 360 5.65 -10.82 15.21
C GLU A 360 4.88 -11.96 14.54
N GLU A 361 3.61 -11.75 14.22
CA GLU A 361 2.80 -12.66 13.42
C GLU A 361 3.38 -12.82 11.99
N ASP A 362 3.76 -11.70 11.34
CA ASP A 362 4.45 -11.74 10.05
C ASP A 362 5.77 -12.54 10.14
N LYS A 363 6.55 -12.33 11.20
CA LYS A 363 7.81 -13.04 11.41
C LYS A 363 7.59 -14.55 11.69
N ALA A 364 6.52 -14.90 12.41
CA ALA A 364 6.14 -16.29 12.59
C ALA A 364 5.81 -16.94 11.24
N ARG A 365 5.03 -16.27 10.41
CA ARG A 365 4.69 -16.73 9.06
C ARG A 365 5.92 -16.91 8.17
N ILE A 366 6.89 -16.00 8.26
CA ILE A 366 8.18 -16.13 7.56
C ILE A 366 8.93 -17.40 8.02
N ARG A 367 8.95 -17.71 9.33
CA ARG A 367 9.60 -18.95 9.83
C ARG A 367 8.88 -20.21 9.35
N GLU A 368 7.57 -20.18 9.24
CA GLU A 368 6.80 -21.29 8.67
C GLU A 368 7.21 -21.55 7.21
N LEU A 369 7.38 -20.49 6.41
CA LEU A 369 7.70 -20.58 4.98
C LEU A 369 9.18 -20.88 4.70
N MET A 370 10.11 -20.28 5.45
CA MET A 370 11.55 -20.32 5.17
C MET A 370 12.32 -21.22 6.16
N GLY A 371 11.64 -21.78 7.17
CA GLY A 371 12.26 -22.56 8.24
C GLY A 371 12.71 -21.74 9.46
N PRO A 372 13.12 -22.41 10.55
CA PRO A 372 13.47 -21.77 11.81
C PRO A 372 14.67 -20.83 11.70
N ASP A 373 15.60 -21.12 10.78
CA ASP A 373 16.81 -20.35 10.54
C ASP A 373 16.61 -19.22 9.50
N ALA A 374 15.36 -18.85 9.21
CA ALA A 374 15.00 -17.81 8.25
C ALA A 374 15.78 -16.51 8.50
N ARG A 375 16.55 -16.08 7.50
CA ARG A 375 17.32 -14.84 7.60
C ARG A 375 16.42 -13.62 7.45
N MET A 376 16.24 -12.90 8.56
CA MET A 376 15.43 -11.69 8.64
C MET A 376 16.32 -10.45 8.74
N ILE A 377 16.04 -9.43 7.89
CA ILE A 377 16.83 -8.20 7.80
C ILE A 377 16.02 -7.03 8.36
N GLU A 378 16.49 -6.41 9.41
CA GLU A 378 15.90 -5.20 9.97
C GLU A 378 16.61 -3.93 9.48
N ASP A 379 17.92 -4.02 9.21
CA ASP A 379 18.71 -2.91 8.68
C ASP A 379 18.63 -2.85 7.15
N GLY A 380 17.83 -1.91 6.64
CA GLY A 380 17.68 -1.66 5.20
C GLY A 380 18.66 -0.62 4.64
N SER A 381 19.77 -0.35 5.32
CA SER A 381 20.80 0.51 4.78
C SER A 381 21.40 -0.08 3.50
N PRO A 382 21.85 0.74 2.53
CA PRO A 382 22.49 0.25 1.32
C PRO A 382 23.66 -0.70 1.61
N LYS A 383 24.45 -0.39 2.64
CA LYS A 383 25.59 -1.21 3.06
C LYS A 383 25.15 -2.60 3.53
N ALA A 384 24.13 -2.68 4.39
CA ALA A 384 23.63 -3.95 4.90
C ALA A 384 23.03 -4.81 3.78
N LEU A 385 22.20 -4.21 2.92
CA LEU A 385 21.59 -4.92 1.79
C LEU A 385 22.63 -5.47 0.81
N LEU A 386 23.64 -4.67 0.45
CA LEU A 386 24.70 -5.11 -0.45
C LEU A 386 25.62 -6.18 0.18
N SER A 387 25.88 -6.09 1.50
CA SER A 387 26.60 -7.13 2.21
C SER A 387 25.84 -8.44 2.19
N THR A 388 24.55 -8.42 2.55
CA THR A 388 23.69 -9.61 2.53
C THR A 388 23.55 -10.19 1.13
N TYR A 389 23.38 -9.34 0.10
CA TYR A 389 23.30 -9.78 -1.29
C TYR A 389 24.55 -10.58 -1.71
N LYS A 390 25.73 -10.09 -1.35
CA LYS A 390 27.01 -10.75 -1.67
C LYS A 390 27.23 -12.01 -0.82
N GLU A 391 26.96 -11.94 0.48
CA GLU A 391 27.13 -13.04 1.44
C GLU A 391 26.32 -14.27 1.02
N PHE A 392 25.07 -14.06 0.64
CA PHE A 392 24.17 -15.14 0.25
C PHE A 392 24.15 -15.44 -1.25
N GLY A 393 24.85 -14.67 -2.08
CA GLY A 393 24.93 -14.92 -3.52
C GLY A 393 23.57 -14.82 -4.22
N ALA A 394 22.78 -13.80 -3.95
CA ALA A 394 21.49 -13.61 -4.60
C ALA A 394 21.66 -13.22 -6.10
N ASP A 395 20.68 -13.60 -6.94
CA ASP A 395 20.63 -13.25 -8.36
C ASP A 395 19.90 -11.92 -8.58
N ILE A 396 18.93 -11.58 -7.73
CA ILE A 396 18.09 -10.38 -7.82
C ILE A 396 17.80 -9.79 -6.45
N LEU A 397 17.69 -8.46 -6.39
CA LEU A 397 17.13 -7.72 -5.26
C LEU A 397 15.69 -7.32 -5.58
N ILE A 398 14.74 -7.79 -4.77
CA ILE A 398 13.34 -7.36 -4.82
C ILE A 398 13.10 -6.44 -3.62
N ALA A 399 12.75 -5.16 -3.87
CA ALA A 399 12.54 -4.18 -2.80
C ALA A 399 11.64 -3.05 -3.27
N GLY A 400 11.48 -1.98 -2.48
CA GLY A 400 10.82 -0.75 -2.92
C GLY A 400 11.78 0.16 -3.69
N GLY A 401 11.24 1.05 -4.53
CA GLY A 401 11.96 1.89 -5.48
C GLY A 401 13.09 2.73 -4.89
N ARG A 402 13.03 3.06 -3.61
CA ARG A 402 14.16 3.71 -2.90
C ARG A 402 15.47 2.93 -2.96
N ASN A 403 15.40 1.62 -3.17
CA ASN A 403 16.57 0.75 -3.31
C ASN A 403 17.05 0.62 -4.75
N LEU A 404 16.30 1.14 -5.73
CA LEU A 404 16.65 1.09 -7.15
C LEU A 404 18.06 1.64 -7.42
N TYR A 405 18.33 2.85 -6.93
CA TYR A 405 19.64 3.47 -7.15
C TYR A 405 20.80 2.71 -6.49
N THR A 406 20.55 2.05 -5.35
CA THR A 406 21.51 1.16 -4.70
C THR A 406 21.81 -0.05 -5.57
N ALA A 407 20.77 -0.69 -6.11
CA ALA A 407 20.91 -1.84 -7.00
C ALA A 407 21.62 -1.46 -8.31
N LEU A 408 21.21 -0.36 -8.95
CA LEU A 408 21.83 0.11 -10.21
C LEU A 408 23.32 0.44 -10.03
N LYS A 409 23.69 1.17 -8.97
CA LYS A 409 25.10 1.45 -8.64
C LYS A 409 25.89 0.17 -8.39
N ALA A 410 25.29 -0.83 -7.78
CA ALA A 410 25.90 -2.11 -7.52
C ALA A 410 25.83 -3.08 -8.72
N ARG A 411 25.18 -2.71 -9.82
CA ARG A 411 24.97 -3.53 -11.04
C ARG A 411 24.24 -4.84 -10.74
N ILE A 412 23.20 -4.75 -9.93
CA ILE A 412 22.36 -5.86 -9.46
C ILE A 412 21.00 -5.80 -10.16
N PRO A 413 20.46 -6.92 -10.69
CA PRO A 413 19.07 -6.98 -11.12
C PRO A 413 18.12 -6.55 -10.01
N PHE A 414 17.14 -5.73 -10.34
CA PHE A 414 16.22 -5.13 -9.39
C PHE A 414 14.78 -5.19 -9.90
N LEU A 415 13.86 -5.59 -9.01
CA LEU A 415 12.42 -5.51 -9.23
C LEU A 415 11.74 -4.72 -8.10
N ASP A 416 10.96 -3.71 -8.48
CA ASP A 416 10.11 -3.01 -7.51
C ASP A 416 8.88 -3.85 -7.17
N ILE A 417 8.61 -3.97 -5.87
CA ILE A 417 7.43 -4.67 -5.33
C ILE A 417 6.50 -3.74 -4.55
N ASN A 418 6.85 -2.46 -4.44
CA ASN A 418 6.13 -1.47 -3.65
C ASN A 418 5.43 -0.43 -4.52
N GLN A 419 5.64 0.85 -4.25
CA GLN A 419 4.80 1.93 -4.77
C GLN A 419 5.19 2.40 -6.17
N GLU A 420 6.42 2.14 -6.58
CA GLU A 420 6.97 2.58 -7.85
C GLU A 420 6.86 1.50 -8.96
N ARG A 421 6.23 0.34 -8.65
CA ARG A 421 6.01 -0.72 -9.64
C ARG A 421 4.98 -0.31 -10.70
N GLU A 422 5.20 -0.77 -11.90
CA GLU A 422 4.34 -0.51 -13.06
C GLU A 422 3.26 -1.57 -13.27
N PHE A 423 3.48 -2.78 -12.73
CA PHE A 423 2.62 -3.94 -12.94
C PHE A 423 1.99 -4.42 -11.63
N GLY A 424 0.72 -4.81 -11.69
CA GLY A 424 0.00 -5.46 -10.60
C GLY A 424 0.37 -6.92 -10.50
N TYR A 425 0.70 -7.38 -9.28
CA TYR A 425 1.13 -8.76 -9.03
C TYR A 425 0.13 -9.54 -8.17
N ALA A 426 -1.04 -8.97 -7.89
CA ALA A 426 -2.07 -9.62 -7.10
C ALA A 426 -2.98 -10.53 -7.97
N GLY A 427 -3.57 -11.52 -7.31
CA GLY A 427 -4.45 -12.49 -7.96
C GLY A 427 -3.69 -13.51 -8.81
N TYR A 428 -4.44 -14.39 -9.44
CA TYR A 428 -3.86 -15.44 -10.27
C TYR A 428 -3.13 -14.90 -11.49
N ASP A 429 -3.73 -13.98 -12.23
CA ASP A 429 -3.11 -13.37 -13.41
C ASP A 429 -1.90 -12.49 -13.05
N GLY A 430 -1.96 -11.83 -11.89
CA GLY A 430 -0.83 -11.05 -11.36
C GLY A 430 0.40 -11.92 -11.06
N MET A 431 0.20 -13.19 -10.74
CA MET A 431 1.28 -14.14 -10.53
C MET A 431 2.04 -14.46 -11.84
N ILE A 432 1.33 -14.52 -12.98
CA ILE A 432 1.97 -14.70 -14.30
C ILE A 432 2.84 -13.47 -14.60
N GLU A 433 2.31 -12.28 -14.34
CA GLU A 433 3.04 -11.03 -14.58
C GLU A 433 4.29 -10.93 -13.69
N LEU A 434 4.19 -11.30 -12.41
CA LEU A 434 5.35 -11.37 -11.51
C LEU A 434 6.43 -12.29 -12.06
N ALA A 435 6.07 -13.50 -12.48
CA ALA A 435 7.00 -14.47 -13.05
C ALA A 435 7.66 -13.93 -14.32
N ARG A 436 6.88 -13.31 -15.21
CA ARG A 436 7.37 -12.69 -16.44
C ARG A 436 8.38 -11.57 -16.13
N GLN A 437 8.05 -10.65 -15.23
CA GLN A 437 8.94 -9.54 -14.88
C GLN A 437 10.24 -10.01 -14.22
N LEU A 438 10.17 -11.02 -13.35
CA LEU A 438 11.35 -11.62 -12.73
C LEU A 438 12.30 -12.21 -13.79
N ALA A 439 11.75 -13.02 -14.69
CA ALA A 439 12.55 -13.65 -15.75
C ALA A 439 13.18 -12.60 -16.68
N LEU A 440 12.40 -11.63 -17.18
CA LEU A 440 12.89 -10.57 -18.05
C LEU A 440 13.96 -9.71 -17.38
N THR A 441 13.78 -9.40 -16.10
CA THR A 441 14.75 -8.59 -15.33
C THR A 441 16.07 -9.32 -15.17
N MET A 442 16.07 -10.61 -14.78
CA MET A 442 17.29 -11.36 -14.53
C MET A 442 18.02 -11.78 -15.81
N ASP A 443 17.29 -12.12 -16.86
CA ASP A 443 17.85 -12.58 -18.13
C ASP A 443 18.23 -11.41 -19.06
N SER A 444 18.03 -10.16 -18.63
CA SER A 444 18.38 -8.99 -19.43
C SER A 444 19.89 -8.96 -19.74
N PRO A 445 20.30 -8.87 -21.01
CA PRO A 445 21.71 -8.83 -21.40
C PRO A 445 22.44 -7.59 -20.89
N VAL A 446 21.71 -6.57 -20.45
CA VAL A 446 22.30 -5.34 -19.88
C VAL A 446 23.17 -5.64 -18.66
N TRP A 447 22.82 -6.65 -17.86
CA TRP A 447 23.59 -6.99 -16.65
C TRP A 447 24.98 -7.54 -16.98
N ALA A 448 25.10 -8.33 -18.05
CA ALA A 448 26.39 -8.78 -18.53
C ALA A 448 27.22 -7.60 -19.08
N ALA A 449 26.60 -6.71 -19.84
CA ALA A 449 27.26 -5.53 -20.40
C ALA A 449 27.77 -4.55 -19.32
N VAL A 450 26.93 -4.17 -18.35
CA VAL A 450 27.30 -3.18 -17.32
C VAL A 450 28.29 -3.72 -16.29
N ARG A 451 28.45 -5.03 -16.16
CA ARG A 451 29.43 -5.67 -15.28
C ARG A 451 30.85 -5.73 -15.89
N GLN A 452 30.94 -5.54 -17.18
CA GLN A 452 32.25 -5.45 -17.83
C GLN A 452 32.98 -4.16 -17.43
N PRO A 453 34.33 -4.16 -17.41
CA PRO A 453 35.09 -2.92 -17.27
C PRO A 453 34.69 -1.91 -18.35
N ALA A 454 34.63 -0.64 -17.98
CA ALA A 454 34.31 0.41 -18.93
C ALA A 454 35.33 0.39 -20.10
N PRO A 455 34.93 0.68 -21.36
CA PRO A 455 35.82 0.63 -22.51
C PRO A 455 37.14 1.41 -22.29
N TRP A 456 37.05 2.58 -21.68
CA TRP A 456 38.21 3.43 -21.35
C TRP A 456 39.06 2.89 -20.19
N ALA A 457 38.58 2.00 -19.37
CA ALA A 457 39.40 1.36 -18.32
C ALA A 457 40.30 0.26 -18.91
N ARG A 458 39.91 -0.34 -20.03
CA ARG A 458 40.71 -1.36 -20.75
C ARG A 458 41.96 -0.74 -21.39
N SER A 459 41.89 0.51 -21.88
CA SER A 459 43.02 1.20 -22.48
C SER A 459 44.12 1.52 -21.47
N LYS A 460 43.78 1.78 -20.19
CA LYS A 460 44.78 2.00 -19.14
C LYS A 460 45.56 0.74 -18.76
N ALA A 461 44.97 -0.42 -18.89
CA ALA A 461 45.65 -1.71 -18.65
C ALA A 461 46.55 -2.13 -19.82
N ALA A 462 46.36 -1.58 -21.01
CA ALA A 462 47.14 -1.87 -22.22
C ALA A 462 48.31 -0.89 -22.48
N GLY A 463 48.63 0.00 -21.54
CA GLY A 463 49.81 0.86 -21.61
C GLY A 463 49.83 1.89 -22.76
N THR A 464 48.69 2.24 -23.35
CA THR A 464 48.62 3.28 -24.39
C THR A 464 48.47 4.66 -23.74
N PRO A 465 49.38 5.63 -23.99
CA PRO A 465 49.21 6.98 -23.44
C PRO A 465 48.02 7.67 -24.03
N VAL A 466 47.15 8.22 -23.18
CA VAL A 466 46.07 9.12 -23.60
C VAL A 466 46.76 10.41 -24.09
N VAL A 467 46.74 10.64 -25.40
CA VAL A 467 47.08 11.92 -25.97
C VAL A 467 46.05 12.93 -25.49
N GLY A 468 46.50 14.00 -24.83
CA GLY A 468 45.75 15.06 -24.23
C GLY A 468 44.86 15.88 -25.17
#